data_09edade5d93da2cba44ae09d425f63cf
#
_entry.id   09edade5d93da2cba44ae09d425f63cf
#
_cell.length_a   1.000
_cell.length_b   1.000
_cell.length_c   1.000
_cell.angle_alpha   90.00
_cell.angle_beta   90.00
_cell.angle_gamma   90.00
#
_symmetry.space_group_name_H-M   'P 1'
#
loop_
_entity.id
_entity.type
_entity.pdbx_description
1 polymer ?
#
loop_
_entity_poly.entity_id
_entity_poly.type
_entity_poly.pdbx_seq_one_letter_code
_entity_poly.pdbx_strand_id
1 'polypeptide(L)'
;MLAALDQTLKTVPMLATLGIRAEEARTGHLVLRLPISPAVTNHAGAIHSAGVFAVGELAAAVVLATHPELANLLHLQKSTKIKYFLPSTKDVTAHATLTDEMLAAVKQGLSAGEARLEVPVKVLDGHGKDVAELVSNFAFRRR
;
A
#
# COMPACT_ATOMS: atom_id res chain seq x y z
N MET A 1 -4.38 12.08 11.41
CA MET A 1 -3.65 11.37 10.31
C MET A 1 -4.60 10.72 9.31
N LEU A 2 -5.54 9.92 9.79
CA LEU A 2 -6.46 9.19 8.89
C LEU A 2 -7.28 10.11 7.99
N ALA A 3 -7.93 11.12 8.55
CA ALA A 3 -8.79 12.02 7.78
C ALA A 3 -8.01 12.78 6.71
N ALA A 4 -6.83 13.29 7.04
CA ALA A 4 -5.98 14.02 6.10
C ALA A 4 -5.50 13.11 4.97
N LEU A 5 -5.09 11.88 5.29
CA LEU A 5 -4.64 10.91 4.32
C LEU A 5 -5.77 10.50 3.37
N ASP A 6 -6.94 10.18 3.92
CA ASP A 6 -8.11 9.81 3.13
C ASP A 6 -8.50 10.95 2.18
N GLN A 7 -8.45 12.19 2.66
CA GLN A 7 -8.74 13.36 1.83
C GLN A 7 -7.72 13.50 0.69
N THR A 8 -6.44 13.27 0.97
CA THR A 8 -5.39 13.32 -0.06
C THR A 8 -5.61 12.27 -1.14
N LEU A 9 -5.99 11.05 -0.77
CA LEU A 9 -6.26 9.98 -1.74
C LEU A 9 -7.37 10.37 -2.70
N LYS A 10 -8.39 11.08 -2.24
CA LYS A 10 -9.50 11.53 -3.08
C LYS A 10 -9.09 12.56 -4.13
N THR A 11 -7.97 13.24 -3.94
CA THR A 11 -7.50 14.27 -4.89
C THR A 11 -6.73 13.66 -6.07
N VAL A 12 -6.33 12.40 -5.98
CA VAL A 12 -5.64 11.71 -7.08
C VAL A 12 -6.70 11.07 -7.98
N PRO A 13 -6.82 11.51 -9.24
CA PRO A 13 -7.94 11.10 -10.11
C PRO A 13 -8.12 9.58 -10.24
N MET A 14 -7.03 8.83 -10.41
CA MET A 14 -7.10 7.38 -10.51
C MET A 14 -7.65 6.75 -9.24
N LEU A 15 -7.18 7.20 -8.07
CA LEU A 15 -7.60 6.64 -6.79
C LEU A 15 -9.05 6.98 -6.48
N ALA A 16 -9.47 8.20 -6.82
CA ALA A 16 -10.86 8.61 -6.70
C ALA A 16 -11.77 7.76 -7.58
N THR A 17 -11.36 7.48 -8.83
CA THR A 17 -12.12 6.64 -9.77
C THR A 17 -12.26 5.21 -9.25
N LEU A 18 -11.19 4.64 -8.70
CA LEU A 18 -11.23 3.29 -8.12
C LEU A 18 -11.97 3.25 -6.78
N GLY A 19 -12.16 4.39 -6.14
CA GLY A 19 -12.86 4.48 -4.86
C GLY A 19 -12.01 4.07 -3.66
N ILE A 20 -10.68 4.09 -3.79
CA ILE A 20 -9.77 3.69 -2.72
C ILE A 20 -9.87 4.67 -1.55
N ARG A 21 -10.04 4.14 -0.34
CA ARG A 21 -10.18 4.90 0.89
C ARG A 21 -9.18 4.44 1.94
N ALA A 22 -8.74 5.37 2.77
CA ALA A 22 -7.96 5.02 3.96
C ALA A 22 -8.93 4.62 5.08
N GLU A 23 -8.72 3.44 5.65
CA GLU A 23 -9.58 2.90 6.71
C GLU A 23 -8.94 3.01 8.09
N GLU A 24 -7.63 2.77 8.16
CA GLU A 24 -6.82 2.95 9.37
C GLU A 24 -5.50 3.58 8.99
N ALA A 25 -5.05 4.54 9.76
CA ALA A 25 -3.73 5.14 9.56
C ALA A 25 -3.17 5.63 10.89
N ARG A 26 -1.98 5.17 11.22
CA ARG A 26 -1.16 5.65 12.32
C ARG A 26 0.30 5.42 11.96
N THR A 27 1.21 5.98 12.72
CA THR A 27 2.64 5.84 12.42
C THR A 27 3.02 4.37 12.23
N GLY A 28 3.53 4.02 11.05
CA GLY A 28 3.98 2.67 10.71
C GLY A 28 2.86 1.66 10.46
N HIS A 29 1.60 2.11 10.34
CA HIS A 29 0.47 1.20 10.10
C HIS A 29 -0.55 1.84 9.17
N LEU A 30 -0.98 1.09 8.16
CA LEU A 30 -1.95 1.57 7.19
C LEU A 30 -2.86 0.43 6.74
N VAL A 31 -4.15 0.73 6.67
CA VAL A 31 -5.12 -0.13 5.99
C VAL A 31 -5.86 0.71 4.96
N LEU A 32 -5.80 0.30 3.70
CA LEU A 32 -6.58 0.88 2.62
C LEU A 32 -7.70 -0.07 2.22
N ARG A 33 -8.84 0.49 1.85
CA ARG A 33 -9.99 -0.29 1.36
C ARG A 33 -10.20 0.00 -0.13
N LEU A 34 -10.41 -1.06 -0.90
CA LEU A 34 -10.92 -0.98 -2.26
C LEU A 34 -12.34 -1.53 -2.25
N PRO A 35 -13.35 -0.65 -2.32
CA PRO A 35 -14.75 -1.09 -2.38
C PRO A 35 -15.05 -1.76 -3.72
N ILE A 36 -15.92 -2.77 -3.69
CA ILE A 36 -16.43 -3.36 -4.92
C ILE A 36 -17.29 -2.32 -5.66
N SER A 37 -17.07 -2.19 -6.94
CA SER A 37 -17.85 -1.29 -7.80
C SER A 37 -17.70 -1.76 -9.25
N PRO A 38 -18.53 -1.29 -10.19
CA PRO A 38 -18.36 -1.60 -11.61
C PRO A 38 -16.97 -1.22 -12.16
N ALA A 39 -16.36 -0.16 -11.62
CA ALA A 39 -15.06 0.32 -12.09
C ALA A 39 -13.90 -0.64 -11.78
N VAL A 40 -14.08 -1.59 -10.84
CA VAL A 40 -13.01 -2.48 -10.39
C VAL A 40 -13.33 -3.97 -10.58
N THR A 41 -14.48 -4.30 -11.17
CA THR A 41 -14.89 -5.70 -11.37
C THR A 41 -14.39 -6.25 -12.70
N ASN A 42 -14.15 -7.55 -12.72
CA ASN A 42 -13.84 -8.31 -13.91
C ASN A 42 -15.12 -8.95 -14.50
N HIS A 43 -14.94 -9.74 -15.56
CA HIS A 43 -16.04 -10.43 -16.25
C HIS A 43 -16.84 -11.42 -15.36
N ALA A 44 -16.25 -11.86 -14.25
CA ALA A 44 -16.88 -12.81 -13.33
C ALA A 44 -17.50 -12.12 -12.10
N GLY A 45 -17.51 -10.78 -12.06
CA GLY A 45 -18.07 -10.03 -10.94
C GLY A 45 -17.17 -9.95 -9.71
N ALA A 46 -15.94 -10.42 -9.81
CA ALA A 46 -14.93 -10.29 -8.75
C ALA A 46 -14.10 -9.02 -8.98
N ILE A 47 -13.39 -8.58 -7.95
CA ILE A 47 -12.43 -7.48 -8.11
C ILE A 47 -11.36 -7.92 -9.10
N HIS A 48 -11.13 -7.12 -10.13
CA HIS A 48 -10.12 -7.39 -11.13
C HIS A 48 -8.73 -7.47 -10.48
N SER A 49 -7.89 -8.37 -10.95
CA SER A 49 -6.52 -8.52 -10.44
C SER A 49 -5.73 -7.21 -10.47
N ALA A 50 -5.97 -6.36 -11.48
CA ALA A 50 -5.35 -5.04 -11.56
C ALA A 50 -5.80 -4.13 -10.41
N GLY A 51 -7.05 -4.24 -9.95
CA GLY A 51 -7.56 -3.50 -8.79
C GLY A 51 -6.94 -3.98 -7.49
N VAL A 52 -6.79 -5.29 -7.34
CA VAL A 52 -6.10 -5.89 -6.19
C VAL A 52 -4.65 -5.41 -6.14
N PHE A 53 -3.97 -5.41 -7.29
CA PHE A 53 -2.61 -4.88 -7.40
C PHE A 53 -2.56 -3.41 -7.02
N ALA A 54 -3.48 -2.59 -7.53
CA ALA A 54 -3.48 -1.15 -7.29
C ALA A 54 -3.57 -0.81 -5.81
N VAL A 55 -4.51 -1.42 -5.06
CA VAL A 55 -4.67 -1.13 -3.64
C VAL A 55 -3.48 -1.63 -2.82
N GLY A 56 -2.92 -2.78 -3.18
CA GLY A 56 -1.75 -3.33 -2.48
C GLY A 56 -0.48 -2.53 -2.74
N GLU A 57 -0.22 -2.17 -3.97
CA GLU A 57 0.93 -1.37 -4.36
C GLU A 57 0.86 0.01 -3.71
N LEU A 58 -0.33 0.61 -3.71
CA LEU A 58 -0.55 1.90 -3.09
C LEU A 58 -0.32 1.85 -1.57
N ALA A 59 -0.79 0.80 -0.90
CA ALA A 59 -0.59 0.64 0.54
C ALA A 59 0.89 0.62 0.91
N ALA A 60 1.72 -0.05 0.11
CA ALA A 60 3.17 -0.08 0.33
C ALA A 60 3.80 1.30 0.22
N ALA A 61 3.35 2.11 -0.73
CA ALA A 61 3.87 3.46 -0.92
C ALA A 61 3.37 4.43 0.16
N VAL A 62 2.09 4.37 0.48
CA VAL A 62 1.46 5.33 1.39
C VAL A 62 1.84 5.09 2.85
N VAL A 63 2.13 3.84 3.26
CA VAL A 63 2.58 3.60 4.64
C VAL A 63 3.87 4.33 4.96
N LEU A 64 4.73 4.58 3.95
CA LEU A 64 5.96 5.35 4.15
C LEU A 64 5.65 6.77 4.62
N ALA A 65 4.58 7.37 4.13
CA ALA A 65 4.19 8.73 4.50
C ALA A 65 3.64 8.81 5.94
N THR A 66 3.27 7.69 6.56
CA THR A 66 2.81 7.68 7.94
C THR A 66 3.95 7.87 8.94
N HIS A 67 5.20 7.67 8.50
CA HIS A 67 6.36 7.78 9.39
C HIS A 67 7.16 9.04 9.06
N PRO A 68 7.28 9.98 10.03
CA PRO A 68 7.93 11.28 9.77
C PRO A 68 9.35 11.17 9.22
N GLU A 69 10.12 10.19 9.68
CA GLU A 69 11.51 10.02 9.23
C GLU A 69 11.61 9.61 7.77
N LEU A 70 10.65 8.83 7.27
CA LEU A 70 10.63 8.39 5.87
C LEU A 70 9.96 9.41 4.96
N ALA A 71 8.95 10.13 5.46
CA ALA A 71 8.24 11.13 4.67
C ALA A 71 9.15 12.26 4.17
N ASN A 72 10.25 12.54 4.88
CA ASN A 72 11.21 13.57 4.52
C ASN A 72 12.31 13.09 3.56
N LEU A 73 12.33 11.82 3.22
CA LEU A 73 13.30 11.25 2.29
C LEU A 73 12.76 11.27 0.86
N LEU A 74 13.66 11.34 -0.09
CA LEU A 74 13.31 11.06 -1.47
C LEU A 74 13.24 9.54 -1.63
N HIS A 75 12.14 9.03 -2.12
CA HIS A 75 12.00 7.60 -2.37
C HIS A 75 11.49 7.32 -3.77
N LEU A 76 11.89 6.18 -4.30
CA LEU A 76 11.47 5.70 -5.60
C LEU A 76 11.09 4.23 -5.48
N GLN A 77 9.88 3.89 -5.92
CA GLN A 77 9.42 2.51 -5.98
C GLN A 77 10.08 1.83 -7.18
N LYS A 78 10.83 0.76 -6.94
CA LYS A 78 11.61 0.09 -7.98
C LYS A 78 10.88 -1.11 -8.59
N SER A 79 10.17 -1.87 -7.77
CA SER A 79 9.46 -3.06 -8.23
C SER A 79 8.40 -3.46 -7.22
N THR A 80 7.39 -4.16 -7.71
CA THR A 80 6.39 -4.81 -6.87
C THR A 80 6.14 -6.20 -7.40
N LYS A 81 6.27 -7.19 -6.52
CA LYS A 81 5.95 -8.59 -6.82
C LYS A 81 4.64 -8.94 -6.13
N ILE A 82 3.75 -9.60 -6.84
CA ILE A 82 2.45 -10.00 -6.31
C ILE A 82 2.18 -11.49 -6.54
N LYS A 83 1.54 -12.12 -5.55
CA LYS A 83 0.95 -13.45 -5.65
C LYS A 83 -0.53 -13.33 -5.37
N TYR A 84 -1.36 -13.91 -6.24
CA TYR A 84 -2.80 -13.94 -6.08
C TYR A 84 -3.22 -15.31 -5.55
N PHE A 85 -4.10 -15.34 -4.55
CA PHE A 85 -4.56 -16.58 -3.91
C PHE A 85 -6.03 -16.87 -4.15
N LEU A 86 -6.91 -15.90 -3.89
CA LEU A 86 -8.35 -16.07 -3.98
C LEU A 86 -8.98 -14.84 -4.64
N PRO A 87 -10.05 -15.05 -5.45
CA PRO A 87 -10.86 -13.92 -5.90
C PRO A 87 -11.72 -13.39 -4.75
N SER A 88 -12.17 -12.14 -4.86
CA SER A 88 -13.14 -11.56 -3.94
C SER A 88 -14.25 -10.88 -4.73
N THR A 89 -15.50 -11.17 -4.35
CA THR A 89 -16.69 -10.51 -4.90
C THR A 89 -17.19 -9.38 -3.99
N LYS A 90 -16.44 -9.07 -2.94
CA LYS A 90 -16.71 -8.02 -1.96
C LYS A 90 -15.50 -7.13 -1.83
N ASP A 91 -15.62 -6.07 -1.03
CA ASP A 91 -14.50 -5.17 -0.71
C ASP A 91 -13.27 -5.95 -0.25
N VAL A 92 -12.10 -5.41 -0.56
CA VAL A 92 -10.83 -5.92 -0.03
C VAL A 92 -10.10 -4.82 0.72
N THR A 93 -9.23 -5.22 1.65
CA THR A 93 -8.40 -4.30 2.41
C THR A 93 -6.93 -4.67 2.26
N ALA A 94 -6.09 -3.66 2.05
CA ALA A 94 -4.63 -3.83 1.95
C ALA A 94 -3.99 -3.33 3.24
N HIS A 95 -3.18 -4.18 3.84
CA HIS A 95 -2.56 -3.95 5.15
C HIS A 95 -1.05 -3.82 5.01
N ALA A 96 -0.48 -2.70 5.44
CA ALA A 96 0.95 -2.44 5.42
C ALA A 96 1.42 -1.99 6.79
N THR A 97 2.60 -2.49 7.20
CA THR A 97 3.20 -2.16 8.49
C THR A 97 4.69 -1.91 8.30
N LEU A 98 5.20 -0.87 8.98
CA LEU A 98 6.63 -0.59 9.08
C LEU A 98 7.09 -0.95 10.50
N THR A 99 8.08 -1.81 10.60
CA THR A 99 8.67 -2.22 11.88
C THR A 99 9.87 -1.35 12.23
N ASP A 100 10.27 -1.36 13.50
CA ASP A 100 11.46 -0.63 13.94
C ASP A 100 12.72 -1.14 13.25
N GLU A 101 12.80 -2.45 12.96
CA GLU A 101 13.91 -3.06 12.23
C GLU A 101 14.00 -2.54 10.80
N MET A 102 12.87 -2.35 10.15
CA MET A 102 12.81 -1.78 8.79
C MET A 102 13.33 -0.35 8.79
N LEU A 103 12.93 0.46 9.77
CA LEU A 103 13.40 1.84 9.91
C LEU A 103 14.90 1.90 10.18
N ALA A 104 15.39 1.05 11.07
CA ALA A 104 16.82 0.97 11.39
C ALA A 104 17.65 0.60 10.16
N ALA A 105 17.15 -0.33 9.33
CA ALA A 105 17.83 -0.73 8.10
C ALA A 105 17.91 0.44 7.10
N VAL A 106 16.86 1.25 6.98
CA VAL A 106 16.88 2.43 6.12
C VAL A 106 17.90 3.44 6.61
N LYS A 107 17.93 3.73 7.91
CA LYS A 107 18.89 4.66 8.51
C LYS A 107 20.33 4.22 8.27
N GLN A 108 20.61 2.93 8.46
CA GLN A 108 21.93 2.36 8.25
C GLN A 108 22.35 2.46 6.78
N GLY A 109 21.44 2.14 5.86
CA GLY A 109 21.71 2.26 4.43
C GLY A 109 21.99 3.68 3.99
N LEU A 110 21.28 4.66 4.56
CA LEU A 110 21.49 6.08 4.25
C LEU A 110 22.90 6.56 4.64
N SER A 111 23.49 6.00 5.68
CA SER A 111 24.86 6.29 6.07
C SER A 111 25.86 5.92 4.99
N ALA A 112 25.53 4.94 4.13
CA ALA A 112 26.31 4.52 2.98
C ALA A 112 25.88 5.20 1.67
N GLY A 113 24.92 6.15 1.73
CA GLY A 113 24.47 6.96 0.59
C GLY A 113 23.08 6.62 0.07
N GLU A 114 22.72 5.35 -0.01
CA GLU A 114 21.41 4.88 -0.49
C GLU A 114 20.91 3.73 0.36
N ALA A 115 19.62 3.75 0.66
CA ALA A 115 18.97 2.66 1.37
C ALA A 115 17.96 1.96 0.48
N ARG A 116 17.72 0.69 0.76
CA ARG A 116 16.69 -0.12 0.13
C ARG A 116 15.76 -0.68 1.20
N LEU A 117 14.47 -0.81 0.87
CA LEU A 117 13.48 -1.35 1.78
C LEU A 117 12.47 -2.17 1.00
N GLU A 118 12.18 -3.37 1.50
CA GLU A 118 11.07 -4.18 1.03
C GLU A 118 9.88 -3.99 1.98
N VAL A 119 8.74 -3.60 1.43
CA VAL A 119 7.51 -3.41 2.20
C VAL A 119 6.52 -4.51 1.81
N PRO A 120 6.24 -5.45 2.73
CA PRO A 120 5.24 -6.47 2.48
C PRO A 120 3.84 -5.92 2.73
N VAL A 121 2.89 -6.37 1.91
CA VAL A 121 1.47 -6.01 2.02
C VAL A 121 0.63 -7.26 1.90
N LYS A 122 -0.39 -7.38 2.73
CA LYS A 122 -1.42 -8.41 2.60
C LYS A 122 -2.71 -7.77 2.16
N VAL A 123 -3.34 -8.37 1.15
CA VAL A 123 -4.69 -7.98 0.73
C VAL A 123 -5.65 -9.05 1.22
N LEU A 124 -6.61 -8.64 2.04
CA LEU A 124 -7.55 -9.54 2.71
C LEU A 124 -8.98 -9.26 2.24
N ASP A 125 -9.82 -10.30 2.25
CA ASP A 125 -11.26 -10.14 2.07
C ASP A 125 -11.96 -9.80 3.39
N GLY A 126 -13.29 -9.68 3.38
CA GLY A 126 -14.07 -9.33 4.56
C GLY A 126 -14.09 -10.41 5.65
N HIS A 127 -13.60 -11.61 5.36
CA HIS A 127 -13.49 -12.71 6.31
C HIS A 127 -12.04 -12.89 6.82
N GLY A 128 -11.13 -12.00 6.44
CA GLY A 128 -9.73 -12.08 6.84
C GLY A 128 -8.91 -13.10 6.05
N LYS A 129 -9.44 -13.61 4.92
CA LYS A 129 -8.71 -14.56 4.09
C LYS A 129 -7.80 -13.83 3.11
N ASP A 130 -6.65 -14.46 2.82
CA ASP A 130 -5.66 -13.90 1.90
C ASP A 130 -6.20 -13.88 0.46
N VAL A 131 -6.31 -12.70 -0.11
CA VAL A 131 -6.62 -12.49 -1.53
C VAL A 131 -5.33 -12.39 -2.32
N ALA A 132 -4.34 -11.68 -1.80
CA ALA A 132 -3.04 -11.52 -2.42
C ALA A 132 -1.97 -11.12 -1.40
N GLU A 133 -0.73 -11.33 -1.76
CA GLU A 133 0.45 -10.80 -1.06
C GLU A 133 1.31 -10.04 -2.03
N LEU A 134 1.81 -8.89 -1.60
CA LEU A 134 2.72 -8.07 -2.38
C LEU A 134 3.99 -7.80 -1.58
N VAL A 135 5.09 -7.62 -2.32
CA VAL A 135 6.32 -7.05 -1.76
C VAL A 135 6.78 -5.95 -2.71
N SER A 136 6.87 -4.74 -2.20
CA SER A 136 7.32 -3.58 -2.96
C SER A 136 8.72 -3.17 -2.51
N ASN A 137 9.60 -2.92 -3.47
CA ASN A 137 10.97 -2.48 -3.23
C ASN A 137 11.10 -0.98 -3.45
N PHE A 138 11.65 -0.29 -2.47
CA PHE A 138 11.90 1.15 -2.51
C PHE A 138 13.37 1.45 -2.36
N ALA A 139 13.83 2.47 -3.07
CA ALA A 139 15.13 3.08 -2.86
C ALA A 139 14.94 4.44 -2.19
N PHE A 140 15.75 4.72 -1.18
CA PHE A 140 15.69 5.99 -0.43
C PHE A 140 17.01 6.73 -0.55
N ARG A 141 16.90 8.05 -0.67
CA ARG A 141 18.03 8.97 -0.61
C ARG A 141 17.64 10.21 0.19
N ARG A 142 18.62 10.87 0.77
CA ARG A 142 18.41 12.17 1.40
C ARG A 142 18.11 13.22 0.33
N ARG A 143 17.28 14.16 0.64
CA ARG A 143 16.98 15.31 -0.21
C ARG A 143 18.17 16.29 -0.23
#